data_8f886b6835635685a97ae17d7a23e4f5
#
_entry.id   8f886b6835635685a97ae17d7a23e4f5
#
_cell.length_a   1.000
_cell.length_b   1.000
_cell.length_c   1.000
_cell.angle_alpha   90.00
_cell.angle_beta   90.00
_cell.angle_gamma   90.00
#
_symmetry.space_group_name_H-M   'P 1'
#
loop_
_entity.id
_entity.type
_entity.pdbx_description
1 polymer ?
#
loop_
_entity_poly.entity_id
_entity_poly.type
_entity_poly.pdbx_seq_one_letter_code
_entity_poly.pdbx_strand_id
1 'polypeptide(L)'
;MSSNNLTIRKIPTVVVIAIFVAMAAVACGSDSGAGGGDAAVARVVDNDRVYTVDDLKTGLGVKAVKDYDVDELPGALEAWNVIYNQLDYEARFYASHADAVAEGTLYADSVTGEDAVVTGDDVLWEEGRKDRRKCSRAAQTPHSSCSYSARYLEYVIRGNMILFCEGDESADAFANCENLL
;
A
#
# COMPACT_ATOMS: atom_id res chain seq x y z
N MET A 1 29.61 -47.83 -61.58
CA MET A 1 30.54 -47.54 -60.51
C MET A 1 31.00 -46.10 -60.71
N SER A 2 30.42 -45.15 -59.99
CA SER A 2 30.75 -43.75 -60.17
C SER A 2 30.88 -43.15 -58.79
N SER A 3 32.11 -42.76 -58.44
CA SER A 3 32.47 -42.10 -57.18
C SER A 3 32.20 -40.63 -57.29
N ASN A 4 31.28 -40.13 -56.51
CA ASN A 4 31.08 -38.67 -56.31
C ASN A 4 31.90 -38.15 -55.15
N ASN A 5 32.94 -37.39 -55.48
CA ASN A 5 33.72 -36.62 -54.53
C ASN A 5 32.91 -35.39 -54.06
N LEU A 6 32.61 -35.32 -52.74
CA LEU A 6 31.99 -34.21 -52.12
C LEU A 6 33.06 -33.22 -51.63
N THR A 7 33.18 -32.11 -52.31
CA THR A 7 34.11 -31.02 -51.99
C THR A 7 33.58 -30.22 -50.82
N ILE A 8 34.18 -30.33 -49.64
CA ILE A 8 33.85 -29.52 -48.46
C ILE A 8 34.46 -28.13 -48.65
N ARG A 9 33.61 -27.14 -48.87
CA ARG A 9 33.98 -25.72 -48.84
C ARG A 9 34.18 -25.27 -47.42
N LYS A 10 35.42 -24.91 -47.09
CA LYS A 10 35.79 -24.24 -45.84
C LYS A 10 35.17 -22.82 -45.83
N ILE A 11 34.22 -22.59 -44.92
CA ILE A 11 33.66 -21.27 -44.63
C ILE A 11 34.63 -20.58 -43.65
N PRO A 12 35.07 -19.34 -43.88
CA PRO A 12 36.02 -18.68 -42.99
C PRO A 12 35.33 -18.21 -41.69
N THR A 13 35.93 -18.59 -40.61
CA THR A 13 35.55 -18.35 -39.21
C THR A 13 35.85 -16.91 -38.75
N VAL A 14 35.35 -15.89 -39.42
CA VAL A 14 35.67 -14.47 -39.07
C VAL A 14 34.41 -13.56 -38.93
N VAL A 15 33.19 -14.08 -38.88
CA VAL A 15 31.97 -13.20 -38.80
C VAL A 15 31.08 -13.54 -37.62
N VAL A 16 31.61 -13.99 -36.49
CA VAL A 16 30.79 -14.28 -35.26
C VAL A 16 31.27 -13.53 -34.02
N ILE A 17 32.00 -12.42 -34.15
CA ILE A 17 32.41 -11.63 -32.97
C ILE A 17 31.96 -10.15 -33.11
N ALA A 18 30.71 -9.90 -33.40
CA ALA A 18 30.22 -8.50 -33.40
C ALA A 18 28.72 -8.36 -33.07
N ILE A 19 28.06 -9.28 -32.35
CA ILE A 19 26.66 -9.10 -31.91
C ILE A 19 26.50 -9.56 -30.45
N PHE A 20 27.33 -9.07 -29.55
CA PHE A 20 27.15 -9.28 -28.09
C PHE A 20 27.51 -8.06 -27.26
N VAL A 21 27.18 -6.85 -27.74
CA VAL A 21 27.23 -5.65 -26.89
C VAL A 21 26.05 -4.75 -27.27
N ALA A 22 24.83 -5.07 -26.86
CA ALA A 22 23.73 -4.13 -26.75
C ALA A 22 22.49 -4.79 -26.13
N MET A 23 22.59 -5.35 -24.93
CA MET A 23 21.44 -5.58 -24.07
C MET A 23 21.87 -5.34 -22.63
N ALA A 24 22.17 -4.09 -22.35
CA ALA A 24 22.26 -3.62 -20.99
C ALA A 24 21.32 -2.41 -20.85
N ALA A 25 20.43 -2.53 -19.88
CA ALA A 25 19.67 -1.45 -19.27
C ALA A 25 18.48 -0.89 -20.05
N VAL A 26 17.31 -1.52 -19.92
CA VAL A 26 16.10 -0.76 -19.64
C VAL A 26 15.37 -1.46 -18.49
N ALA A 27 15.86 -1.26 -17.29
CA ALA A 27 15.04 -1.31 -16.10
C ALA A 27 14.47 0.10 -15.94
N CYS A 28 13.50 0.49 -16.74
CA CYS A 28 12.61 1.60 -16.41
C CYS A 28 11.62 1.08 -15.40
N GLY A 29 11.95 1.28 -14.12
CA GLY A 29 10.95 1.38 -13.08
C GLY A 29 10.02 2.52 -13.45
N SER A 30 8.73 2.24 -13.52
CA SER A 30 7.70 3.26 -13.70
C SER A 30 7.58 4.06 -12.40
N ASP A 31 8.43 5.08 -12.25
CA ASP A 31 8.20 6.18 -11.32
C ASP A 31 7.19 7.12 -11.97
N SER A 32 5.94 6.98 -11.60
CA SER A 32 4.91 7.97 -11.90
C SER A 32 4.84 8.93 -10.72
N GLY A 33 5.42 10.12 -10.86
CA GLY A 33 5.20 11.19 -9.90
C GLY A 33 6.40 12.07 -9.63
N ALA A 34 6.85 12.82 -10.65
CA ALA A 34 7.77 13.93 -10.43
C ALA A 34 6.97 15.20 -10.11
N GLY A 35 7.14 15.72 -8.91
CA GLY A 35 6.70 17.06 -8.51
C GLY A 35 7.51 17.53 -7.32
N GLY A 36 8.54 18.38 -7.56
CA GLY A 36 9.04 19.43 -6.67
C GLY A 36 9.70 19.03 -5.34
N GLY A 37 10.96 19.08 -5.28
CA GLY A 37 11.93 19.42 -4.24
C GLY A 37 11.51 19.51 -2.77
N ASP A 38 11.30 18.41 -2.16
CA ASP A 38 11.63 17.97 -0.80
C ASP A 38 11.66 16.45 -0.93
N ALA A 39 12.56 15.77 -0.22
CA ALA A 39 12.65 14.32 -0.33
C ALA A 39 11.29 13.75 0.07
N ALA A 40 10.46 13.43 -0.93
CA ALA A 40 9.13 12.88 -0.70
C ALA A 40 9.31 11.60 0.11
N VAL A 41 8.79 11.61 1.33
CA VAL A 41 8.81 10.44 2.20
C VAL A 41 8.07 9.32 1.45
N ALA A 42 8.71 8.18 1.27
CA ALA A 42 8.12 7.10 0.51
C ALA A 42 6.90 6.55 1.24
N ARG A 43 5.81 6.28 0.51
CA ARG A 43 4.59 5.68 1.08
C ARG A 43 4.87 4.29 1.66
N VAL A 44 5.72 3.52 1.03
CA VAL A 44 6.07 2.14 1.41
C VAL A 44 7.53 2.09 1.81
N VAL A 45 7.81 1.75 3.06
CA VAL A 45 9.17 1.64 3.60
C VAL A 45 9.29 0.40 4.46
N ASP A 46 10.20 -0.48 4.09
CA ASP A 46 10.66 -1.53 4.97
C ASP A 46 11.75 -0.94 5.90
N ASN A 47 11.42 -0.84 7.18
CA ASN A 47 12.33 -0.34 8.20
C ASN A 47 12.77 -1.45 9.17
N ASP A 48 12.62 -2.71 8.76
CA ASP A 48 12.95 -3.92 9.55
C ASP A 48 12.25 -3.98 10.92
N ARG A 49 11.26 -3.13 11.15
CA ARG A 49 10.53 -3.06 12.42
C ARG A 49 9.24 -3.87 12.35
N VAL A 50 8.98 -4.61 13.40
CA VAL A 50 7.71 -5.29 13.64
C VAL A 50 6.91 -4.45 14.62
N TYR A 51 5.86 -3.82 14.13
CA TYR A 51 4.95 -3.00 14.92
C TYR A 51 3.82 -3.84 15.50
N THR A 52 3.35 -3.41 16.67
CA THR A 52 2.16 -3.92 17.33
C THR A 52 1.26 -2.74 17.74
N VAL A 53 0.00 -3.01 18.06
CA VAL A 53 -0.89 -1.97 18.59
C VAL A 53 -0.37 -1.37 19.89
N ASP A 54 0.35 -2.14 20.70
CA ASP A 54 0.93 -1.66 21.96
C ASP A 54 2.09 -0.68 21.74
N ASP A 55 2.83 -0.81 20.64
CA ASP A 55 3.84 0.19 20.24
C ASP A 55 3.20 1.55 19.99
N LEU A 56 2.05 1.57 19.31
CA LEU A 56 1.30 2.80 19.06
C LEU A 56 0.77 3.41 20.38
N LYS A 57 0.22 2.58 21.27
CA LYS A 57 -0.33 3.02 22.56
C LYS A 57 0.75 3.59 23.48
N THR A 58 1.87 2.89 23.61
CA THR A 58 2.93 3.25 24.59
C THR A 58 3.88 4.30 24.06
N GLY A 59 4.27 4.22 22.78
CA GLY A 59 5.25 5.13 22.17
C GLY A 59 4.67 6.49 21.84
N LEU A 60 3.41 6.54 21.39
CA LEU A 60 2.80 7.74 20.82
C LEU A 60 1.58 8.25 21.59
N GLY A 61 1.12 7.51 22.59
CA GLY A 61 -0.07 7.88 23.35
C GLY A 61 -1.37 7.75 22.57
N VAL A 62 -1.38 6.90 21.57
CA VAL A 62 -2.56 6.58 20.75
C VAL A 62 -3.58 5.83 21.60
N LYS A 63 -4.85 6.12 21.39
CA LYS A 63 -5.96 5.36 21.96
C LYS A 63 -6.42 4.33 20.96
N ALA A 64 -6.21 3.04 21.22
CA ALA A 64 -6.88 1.98 20.50
C ALA A 64 -8.33 1.88 21.01
N VAL A 65 -9.29 2.06 20.11
CA VAL A 65 -10.70 2.24 20.46
C VAL A 65 -11.47 0.98 20.19
N LYS A 66 -11.18 0.31 19.08
CA LYS A 66 -11.90 -0.87 18.62
C LYS A 66 -10.94 -1.79 17.87
N ASP A 67 -10.90 -3.03 18.25
CA ASP A 67 -10.35 -4.12 17.44
C ASP A 67 -11.39 -4.59 16.41
N TYR A 68 -10.89 -5.00 15.27
CA TYR A 68 -11.68 -5.54 14.19
C TYR A 68 -11.41 -7.04 14.03
N ASP A 69 -12.45 -7.78 13.69
CA ASP A 69 -12.31 -9.16 13.27
C ASP A 69 -11.61 -9.20 11.89
N VAL A 70 -10.50 -9.91 11.82
CA VAL A 70 -9.66 -9.99 10.62
C VAL A 70 -9.80 -11.28 9.83
N ASP A 71 -10.73 -12.17 10.20
CA ASP A 71 -10.91 -13.47 9.56
C ASP A 71 -11.11 -13.36 8.04
N GLU A 72 -11.74 -12.28 7.56
CA GLU A 72 -11.96 -12.01 6.14
C GLU A 72 -10.92 -11.05 5.53
N LEU A 73 -9.89 -10.63 6.28
CA LEU A 73 -8.81 -9.76 5.80
C LEU A 73 -7.54 -10.57 5.57
N PRO A 74 -7.18 -10.89 4.31
CA PRO A 74 -6.08 -11.78 4.00
C PRO A 74 -4.77 -11.35 4.65
N GLY A 75 -4.09 -12.30 5.29
CA GLY A 75 -2.78 -12.14 5.90
C GLY A 75 -2.70 -11.23 7.13
N ALA A 76 -3.76 -10.49 7.45
CA ALA A 76 -3.77 -9.63 8.64
C ALA A 76 -3.82 -10.46 9.93
N LEU A 77 -3.02 -10.06 10.90
CA LEU A 77 -2.99 -10.65 12.24
C LEU A 77 -3.89 -9.88 13.21
N GLU A 78 -3.93 -8.56 13.07
CA GLU A 78 -4.72 -7.64 13.87
C GLU A 78 -5.10 -6.41 13.02
N ALA A 79 -6.24 -5.80 13.34
CA ALA A 79 -6.63 -4.51 12.80
C ALA A 79 -7.37 -3.69 13.87
N TRP A 80 -7.05 -2.40 13.95
CA TRP A 80 -7.56 -1.53 15.01
C TRP A 80 -8.02 -0.18 14.46
N ASN A 81 -9.16 0.33 14.96
CA ASN A 81 -9.42 1.76 14.94
C ASN A 81 -8.67 2.41 16.09
N VAL A 82 -7.88 3.41 15.78
CA VAL A 82 -7.08 4.16 16.75
C VAL A 82 -7.33 5.66 16.61
N ILE A 83 -7.24 6.39 17.72
CA ILE A 83 -7.41 7.85 17.77
C ILE A 83 -6.14 8.50 18.30
N TYR A 84 -5.67 9.50 17.55
CA TYR A 84 -4.57 10.36 17.95
C TYR A 84 -4.86 11.80 17.55
N ASN A 85 -4.64 12.76 18.45
CA ASN A 85 -4.91 14.19 18.24
C ASN A 85 -6.31 14.48 17.65
N GLN A 86 -7.34 13.74 18.10
CA GLN A 86 -8.72 13.83 17.66
C GLN A 86 -9.00 13.36 16.21
N LEU A 87 -8.00 12.83 15.53
CA LEU A 87 -8.15 12.20 14.23
C LEU A 87 -8.30 10.69 14.39
N ASP A 88 -9.05 10.09 13.46
CA ASP A 88 -9.17 8.65 13.35
C ASP A 88 -8.07 8.09 12.43
N TYR A 89 -7.59 6.94 12.81
CA TYR A 89 -6.67 6.11 12.02
C TYR A 89 -7.16 4.67 12.04
N GLU A 90 -6.75 3.89 11.05
CA GLU A 90 -6.87 2.44 11.10
C GLU A 90 -5.47 1.86 10.95
N ALA A 91 -5.10 0.93 11.82
CA ALA A 91 -3.82 0.24 11.77
C ALA A 91 -4.07 -1.26 11.56
N ARG A 92 -3.45 -1.84 10.53
CA ARG A 92 -3.49 -3.28 10.22
C ARG A 92 -2.10 -3.84 10.33
N PHE A 93 -1.97 -4.97 11.01
CA PHE A 93 -0.68 -5.59 11.29
C PHE A 93 -0.60 -6.96 10.62
N TYR A 94 0.53 -7.22 10.00
CA TYR A 94 0.84 -8.44 9.26
C TYR A 94 2.04 -9.15 9.88
N ALA A 95 2.36 -10.38 9.42
CA ALA A 95 3.51 -11.10 9.95
C ALA A 95 4.85 -10.46 9.52
N SER A 96 4.88 -9.83 8.34
CA SER A 96 6.07 -9.18 7.80
C SER A 96 5.71 -7.99 6.90
N HIS A 97 6.71 -7.19 6.53
CA HIS A 97 6.57 -6.15 5.49
C HIS A 97 6.11 -6.73 4.15
N ALA A 98 6.69 -7.86 3.76
CA ALA A 98 6.32 -8.52 2.51
C ALA A 98 4.84 -8.94 2.50
N ASP A 99 4.32 -9.46 3.62
CA ASP A 99 2.91 -9.84 3.74
C ASP A 99 2.01 -8.59 3.73
N ALA A 100 2.39 -7.51 4.43
CA ALA A 100 1.65 -6.25 4.39
C ALA A 100 1.52 -5.71 2.95
N VAL A 101 2.59 -5.76 2.18
CA VAL A 101 2.58 -5.32 0.77
C VAL A 101 1.78 -6.28 -0.10
N ALA A 102 2.04 -7.60 -0.01
CA ALA A 102 1.45 -8.58 -0.93
C ALA A 102 -0.06 -8.79 -0.70
N GLU A 103 -0.49 -8.82 0.56
CA GLU A 103 -1.85 -9.18 0.94
C GLU A 103 -2.70 -7.96 1.31
N GLY A 104 -2.06 -6.92 1.87
CA GLY A 104 -2.77 -5.76 2.40
C GLY A 104 -3.03 -4.65 1.38
N THR A 105 -2.16 -4.46 0.37
CA THR A 105 -2.23 -3.31 -0.54
C THR A 105 -3.55 -3.21 -1.28
N LEU A 106 -4.08 -4.32 -1.84
CA LEU A 106 -5.36 -4.32 -2.54
C LEU A 106 -6.51 -3.81 -1.65
N TYR A 107 -6.55 -4.28 -0.41
CA TYR A 107 -7.56 -3.88 0.56
C TYR A 107 -7.35 -2.46 1.08
N ALA A 108 -6.10 -1.98 1.09
CA ALA A 108 -5.79 -0.60 1.43
C ALA A 108 -6.23 0.36 0.32
N ASP A 109 -5.86 0.09 -0.90
CA ASP A 109 -6.25 0.89 -2.07
C ASP A 109 -7.77 0.98 -2.21
N SER A 110 -8.49 -0.12 -1.95
CA SER A 110 -9.95 -0.17 -2.11
C SER A 110 -10.71 0.78 -1.17
N VAL A 111 -10.13 1.17 -0.03
CA VAL A 111 -10.80 1.98 1.00
C VAL A 111 -10.18 3.36 1.21
N THR A 112 -9.20 3.74 0.37
CA THR A 112 -8.43 4.97 0.52
C THR A 112 -8.60 5.88 -0.69
N GLY A 113 -8.65 7.20 -0.45
CA GLY A 113 -8.72 8.22 -1.49
C GLY A 113 -10.14 8.54 -1.94
N GLU A 114 -10.24 9.30 -3.03
CA GLU A 114 -11.51 9.81 -3.54
C GLU A 114 -12.39 8.71 -4.17
N ASP A 115 -11.77 7.71 -4.77
CA ASP A 115 -12.43 6.58 -5.44
C ASP A 115 -12.68 5.38 -4.51
N ALA A 116 -12.50 5.57 -3.20
CA ALA A 116 -12.62 4.51 -2.22
C ALA A 116 -14.03 3.90 -2.16
N VAL A 117 -14.09 2.58 -2.11
CA VAL A 117 -15.33 1.80 -1.98
C VAL A 117 -15.60 1.53 -0.50
N VAL A 118 -16.33 2.43 0.16
CA VAL A 118 -16.66 2.34 1.59
C VAL A 118 -18.13 2.06 1.86
N THR A 119 -18.92 1.83 0.79
CA THR A 119 -20.36 1.49 0.86
C THR A 119 -20.74 0.57 -0.29
N GLY A 120 -21.86 -0.16 -0.14
CA GLY A 120 -22.39 -1.04 -1.18
C GLY A 120 -21.82 -2.45 -1.09
N ASP A 121 -22.16 -3.26 -2.09
CA ASP A 121 -21.85 -4.69 -2.12
C ASP A 121 -20.42 -4.98 -2.64
N ASP A 122 -19.74 -3.96 -3.16
CA ASP A 122 -18.37 -4.07 -3.69
C ASP A 122 -17.30 -3.82 -2.62
N VAL A 123 -17.68 -3.62 -1.35
CA VAL A 123 -16.75 -3.49 -0.23
C VAL A 123 -16.02 -4.80 -0.02
N LEU A 124 -14.70 -4.81 -0.13
CA LEU A 124 -13.89 -6.03 -0.05
C LEU A 124 -13.81 -6.61 1.36
N TRP A 125 -13.96 -5.77 2.39
CA TRP A 125 -13.91 -6.19 3.80
C TRP A 125 -14.95 -5.39 4.59
N GLU A 126 -15.97 -6.10 5.06
CA GLU A 126 -17.14 -5.50 5.70
C GLU A 126 -16.89 -5.01 7.14
N GLU A 127 -16.01 -5.70 7.90
CA GLU A 127 -15.71 -5.30 9.28
C GLU A 127 -15.07 -3.90 9.27
N GLY A 128 -15.47 -3.04 10.17
CA GLY A 128 -14.99 -1.65 10.23
C GLY A 128 -15.51 -0.71 9.13
N ARG A 129 -16.32 -1.19 8.17
CA ARG A 129 -16.86 -0.40 7.03
C ARG A 129 -17.46 0.94 7.45
N LYS A 130 -18.19 0.97 8.56
CA LYS A 130 -18.83 2.21 9.05
C LYS A 130 -17.81 3.22 9.55
N ASP A 131 -16.70 2.76 10.08
CA ASP A 131 -15.66 3.59 10.64
C ASP A 131 -14.78 4.20 9.54
N ARG A 132 -14.72 3.58 8.36
CA ARG A 132 -14.00 4.09 7.17
C ARG A 132 -14.75 5.19 6.40
N ARG A 133 -15.94 5.60 6.86
CA ARG A 133 -16.72 6.70 6.27
C ARG A 133 -16.60 7.96 7.11
N LYS A 134 -16.41 9.12 6.48
CA LYS A 134 -16.40 10.42 7.21
C LYS A 134 -17.66 10.64 8.05
N CYS A 135 -18.75 10.02 7.66
CA CYS A 135 -20.05 10.15 8.33
C CYS A 135 -20.26 9.20 9.51
N SER A 136 -19.35 8.28 9.83
CA SER A 136 -19.59 7.31 10.89
C SER A 136 -19.84 7.94 12.25
N ARG A 137 -19.21 9.09 12.53
CA ARG A 137 -19.46 9.88 13.76
C ARG A 137 -20.74 10.69 13.72
N ALA A 138 -21.18 11.09 12.53
CA ALA A 138 -22.38 11.90 12.34
C ALA A 138 -23.67 11.08 12.40
N ALA A 139 -23.60 9.77 12.44
CA ALA A 139 -24.76 8.86 12.53
C ALA A 139 -25.61 9.11 13.81
N GLN A 140 -25.13 9.92 14.73
CA GLN A 140 -25.89 10.34 15.92
C GLN A 140 -26.75 11.60 15.69
N THR A 141 -26.64 12.27 14.54
CA THR A 141 -27.46 13.42 14.22
C THR A 141 -28.40 13.10 13.04
N PRO A 142 -29.71 13.18 13.22
CA PRO A 142 -30.68 12.76 12.19
C PRO A 142 -30.75 13.64 10.95
N HIS A 143 -29.86 14.61 10.79
CA HIS A 143 -29.88 15.59 9.70
C HIS A 143 -28.54 15.76 8.96
N SER A 144 -27.61 14.85 9.13
CA SER A 144 -26.36 14.98 8.42
C SER A 144 -26.55 14.59 6.96
N SER A 145 -26.31 15.54 6.08
CA SER A 145 -26.00 15.28 4.67
C SER A 145 -24.63 14.60 4.59
N CYS A 146 -24.56 13.37 5.03
CA CYS A 146 -23.38 12.54 4.95
C CYS A 146 -23.05 12.27 3.48
N SER A 147 -21.98 12.83 3.00
CA SER A 147 -21.34 12.33 1.79
C SER A 147 -20.63 11.03 2.11
N TYR A 148 -21.12 9.88 1.96
CA TYR A 148 -20.46 8.60 2.24
C TYR A 148 -19.05 8.48 1.61
N SER A 149 -18.26 9.53 1.74
CA SER A 149 -16.88 9.61 1.29
C SER A 149 -15.97 8.87 2.24
N ALA A 150 -14.84 8.42 1.72
CA ALA A 150 -13.81 7.80 2.53
C ALA A 150 -13.34 8.74 3.66
N ARG A 151 -13.08 8.16 4.82
CA ARG A 151 -12.45 8.86 5.94
C ARG A 151 -10.96 9.02 5.70
N TYR A 152 -10.33 7.95 5.20
CA TYR A 152 -8.90 7.89 4.98
C TYR A 152 -8.57 8.28 3.56
N LEU A 153 -7.82 9.36 3.37
CA LEU A 153 -7.39 9.81 2.05
C LEU A 153 -6.02 9.25 1.67
N GLU A 154 -5.25 8.80 2.68
CA GLU A 154 -3.94 8.20 2.47
C GLU A 154 -3.70 7.03 3.43
N TYR A 155 -2.76 6.18 3.04
CA TYR A 155 -2.16 5.20 3.91
C TYR A 155 -0.65 5.12 3.67
N VAL A 156 0.07 4.59 4.64
CA VAL A 156 1.49 4.25 4.52
C VAL A 156 1.72 2.81 4.98
N ILE A 157 2.75 2.18 4.42
CA ILE A 157 3.25 0.89 4.89
C ILE A 157 4.60 1.12 5.54
N ARG A 158 4.72 0.75 6.82
CA ARG A 158 5.94 0.83 7.62
C ARG A 158 6.20 -0.50 8.29
N GLY A 159 7.31 -1.17 7.95
CA GLY A 159 7.54 -2.53 8.40
C GLY A 159 6.31 -3.40 8.11
N ASN A 160 5.83 -4.13 9.09
CA ASN A 160 4.66 -5.02 8.98
C ASN A 160 3.30 -4.34 9.12
N MET A 161 3.24 -3.01 9.21
CA MET A 161 2.01 -2.26 9.48
C MET A 161 1.55 -1.45 8.27
N ILE A 162 0.24 -1.47 7.98
CA ILE A 162 -0.45 -0.51 7.12
C ILE A 162 -1.20 0.45 8.03
N LEU A 163 -0.89 1.74 7.93
CA LEU A 163 -1.53 2.81 8.70
C LEU A 163 -2.33 3.71 7.76
N PHE A 164 -3.63 3.81 7.99
CA PHE A 164 -4.57 4.67 7.26
C PHE A 164 -4.79 5.96 8.04
N CYS A 165 -4.80 7.08 7.34
CA CYS A 165 -4.81 8.39 7.98
C CYS A 165 -5.93 9.28 7.45
N GLU A 166 -6.65 9.88 8.40
CA GLU A 166 -7.66 10.88 8.14
C GLU A 166 -6.99 12.22 7.79
N GLY A 167 -7.59 12.97 6.88
CA GLY A 167 -7.20 14.32 6.50
C GLY A 167 -8.30 14.99 5.70
N ASP A 168 -8.19 16.30 5.51
CA ASP A 168 -9.12 17.04 4.64
C ASP A 168 -8.70 16.93 3.17
N GLU A 169 -7.41 16.82 2.92
CA GLU A 169 -6.79 16.59 1.62
C GLU A 169 -5.76 15.45 1.73
N SER A 170 -5.36 14.87 0.59
CA SER A 170 -4.37 13.78 0.54
C SER A 170 -3.03 14.17 1.20
N ALA A 171 -2.56 15.40 0.96
CA ALA A 171 -1.32 15.88 1.58
C ALA A 171 -1.41 15.96 3.12
N ASP A 172 -2.55 16.40 3.66
CA ASP A 172 -2.79 16.46 5.10
C ASP A 172 -2.85 15.05 5.70
N ALA A 173 -3.57 14.13 5.04
CA ALA A 173 -3.67 12.75 5.48
C ALA A 173 -2.29 12.08 5.51
N PHE A 174 -1.46 12.31 4.49
CA PHE A 174 -0.10 11.80 4.46
C PHE A 174 0.76 12.37 5.59
N ALA A 175 0.70 13.69 5.80
CA ALA A 175 1.42 14.34 6.91
C ALA A 175 0.96 13.81 8.27
N ASN A 176 -0.34 13.49 8.42
CA ASN A 176 -0.88 12.89 9.63
C ASN A 176 -0.35 11.46 9.86
N CYS A 177 -0.13 10.67 8.77
CA CYS A 177 0.55 9.39 8.88
C CYS A 177 1.98 9.55 9.41
N GLU A 178 2.74 10.47 8.84
CA GLU A 178 4.14 10.71 9.23
C GLU A 178 4.27 11.25 10.66
N ASN A 179 3.32 12.05 11.10
CA ASN A 179 3.30 12.59 12.48
C ASN A 179 3.00 11.51 13.54
N LEU A 180 2.42 10.37 13.12
CA LEU A 180 2.13 9.26 14.01
C LEU A 180 3.26 8.21 14.05
N LEU A 181 4.26 8.29 13.19
CA LEU A 181 5.35 7.31 13.04
C LEU A 181 6.70 7.86 13.41
#